data_0a8b0e53f011704ba1f11493eb18a03d
#
_entry.id   0a8b0e53f011704ba1f11493eb18a03d
#
_cell.length_a   1.000
_cell.length_b   1.000
_cell.length_c   1.000
_cell.angle_alpha   90.00
_cell.angle_beta   90.00
_cell.angle_gamma   90.00
#
_symmetry.space_group_name_H-M   'P 1'
#
loop_
_entity.id
_entity.type
_entity.pdbx_description
1 polymer ?
#
loop_
_entity_poly.entity_id
_entity_poly.type
_entity_poly.pdbx_seq_one_letter_code
_entity_poly.pdbx_strand_id
1 'polypeptide(L)'
;MQNRYDKCPNCMQALGQGEDVCPYCGFDVSGYEEKPNCLRPFTVLQGKYMIGRVIGMGGFGITYIGWDLNLQTYIAIKEYYPESFAQRDAMTTTIVSTLDSKKEIYDKGLKRYVEEARNLSKFYQLQGIVSVKDFFYENGTGYIVMEYINGVDLKHYLKGMGGKLDEATVLALMKPVFESLYEVHKNGLVHRDISPDNIMVDNEGKIKLIDFGSVRGQSAETDKTYTVILKHGYAPPEQYYAKGKQGPWTDIYSLCATMYKMLTGEVPPNGVERMEEDTYVDPSKKGISVSERTETVLRKGLAVKAPERYQDIGQLLTDLYGSGPVTAGNAMPQANPYTASGNGNSSMSASMQSMHLAPGQNDTASGKNKKKIGLIAGIAAAVVALIVGLVLILGGGKKKDNDATTTEQPAETRTTRLSQQKQPVRQMRRQRTQRKRRRRQM
;
A
#
# COMPACT_ATOMS: atom_id res chain seq x y z
N MET A 1 25.11 -22.47 -0.75
CA MET A 1 24.12 -22.73 -1.84
C MET A 1 24.53 -21.86 -3.00
N GLN A 2 24.63 -22.40 -4.20
CA GLN A 2 25.01 -21.59 -5.36
C GLN A 2 23.84 -20.67 -5.73
N ASN A 3 24.12 -19.37 -5.95
CA ASN A 3 23.10 -18.42 -6.41
C ASN A 3 22.42 -18.96 -7.68
N ARG A 4 21.09 -19.06 -7.68
CA ARG A 4 20.30 -19.63 -8.77
C ARG A 4 19.86 -18.59 -9.80
N TYR A 5 20.25 -17.34 -9.62
CA TYR A 5 19.84 -16.25 -10.51
C TYR A 5 21.06 -15.57 -11.14
N ASP A 6 20.96 -15.29 -12.45
CA ASP A 6 21.96 -14.50 -13.18
C ASP A 6 21.75 -12.98 -12.99
N LYS A 7 20.66 -12.58 -12.35
CA LYS A 7 20.29 -11.20 -12.07
C LYS A 7 19.71 -11.08 -10.67
N CYS A 8 19.83 -9.89 -10.08
CA CYS A 8 19.24 -9.61 -8.79
C CYS A 8 17.69 -9.46 -8.89
N PRO A 9 16.90 -10.22 -8.14
CA PRO A 9 15.44 -10.09 -8.17
C PRO A 9 14.91 -8.72 -7.68
N ASN A 10 15.75 -7.93 -6.98
CA ASN A 10 15.37 -6.61 -6.49
C ASN A 10 15.70 -5.48 -7.46
N CYS A 11 16.91 -5.44 -8.01
CA CYS A 11 17.35 -4.33 -8.87
C CYS A 11 17.58 -4.71 -10.34
N MET A 12 17.33 -5.95 -10.74
CA MET A 12 17.45 -6.49 -12.11
C MET A 12 18.87 -6.40 -12.71
N GLN A 13 19.86 -5.95 -11.96
CA GLN A 13 21.26 -5.90 -12.40
C GLN A 13 21.84 -7.32 -12.48
N ALA A 14 22.75 -7.53 -13.44
CA ALA A 14 23.45 -8.79 -13.58
C ALA A 14 24.26 -9.12 -12.32
N LEU A 15 24.31 -10.38 -11.95
CA LEU A 15 25.09 -10.90 -10.82
C LEU A 15 26.25 -11.73 -11.33
N GLY A 16 27.38 -11.62 -10.64
CA GLY A 16 28.51 -12.53 -10.84
C GLY A 16 28.22 -13.93 -10.28
N GLN A 17 29.00 -14.90 -10.73
CA GLN A 17 28.89 -16.27 -10.20
C GLN A 17 29.25 -16.30 -8.70
N GLY A 18 28.31 -16.83 -7.88
CA GLY A 18 28.52 -17.00 -6.46
C GLY A 18 28.29 -15.74 -5.60
N GLU A 19 27.75 -14.67 -6.16
CA GLU A 19 27.34 -13.49 -5.42
C GLU A 19 26.04 -13.75 -4.62
N ASP A 20 26.17 -13.93 -3.29
CA ASP A 20 25.05 -14.14 -2.40
C ASP A 20 24.33 -12.81 -2.05
N VAL A 21 25.05 -11.70 -2.07
CA VAL A 21 24.53 -10.35 -1.85
C VAL A 21 24.77 -9.51 -3.10
N CYS A 22 23.74 -8.85 -3.58
CA CYS A 22 23.83 -8.01 -4.78
C CYS A 22 24.76 -6.80 -4.54
N PRO A 23 25.84 -6.63 -5.31
CA PRO A 23 26.80 -5.53 -5.11
C PRO A 23 26.20 -4.14 -5.44
N TYR A 24 25.09 -4.09 -6.17
CA TYR A 24 24.45 -2.83 -6.59
C TYR A 24 23.42 -2.30 -5.59
N CYS A 25 22.68 -3.18 -4.94
CA CYS A 25 21.57 -2.77 -4.05
C CYS A 25 21.59 -3.40 -2.67
N GLY A 26 22.57 -4.24 -2.36
CA GLY A 26 22.71 -4.90 -1.04
C GLY A 26 21.66 -5.97 -0.75
N PHE A 27 20.87 -6.40 -1.75
CA PHE A 27 19.83 -7.41 -1.54
C PHE A 27 20.47 -8.80 -1.35
N ASP A 28 20.05 -9.51 -0.29
CA ASP A 28 20.43 -10.90 -0.04
C ASP A 28 19.68 -11.81 -1.04
N VAL A 29 20.43 -12.27 -2.05
CA VAL A 29 19.91 -13.12 -3.11
C VAL A 29 19.86 -14.58 -2.70
N SER A 30 20.82 -15.01 -1.87
CA SER A 30 20.93 -16.39 -1.38
C SER A 30 19.79 -16.75 -0.43
N GLY A 31 19.36 -15.78 0.39
CA GLY A 31 18.24 -15.91 1.32
C GLY A 31 16.87 -15.66 0.70
N TYR A 32 16.79 -15.32 -0.60
CA TYR A 32 15.51 -15.04 -1.25
C TYR A 32 14.73 -16.33 -1.54
N GLU A 33 13.53 -16.43 -0.97
CA GLU A 33 12.59 -17.52 -1.23
C GLU A 33 11.44 -17.04 -2.12
N GLU A 34 11.18 -17.80 -3.20
CA GLU A 34 10.00 -17.60 -4.03
C GLU A 34 8.74 -17.93 -3.24
N LYS A 35 7.81 -16.99 -3.20
CA LYS A 35 6.53 -17.20 -2.52
C LYS A 35 5.61 -18.10 -3.37
N PRO A 36 4.88 -19.04 -2.75
CA PRO A 36 3.90 -19.84 -3.47
C PRO A 36 2.84 -18.95 -4.14
N ASN A 37 2.31 -19.42 -5.25
CA ASN A 37 1.30 -18.70 -6.06
C ASN A 37 1.74 -17.35 -6.65
N CYS A 38 3.01 -17.00 -6.56
CA CYS A 38 3.56 -15.79 -7.17
C CYS A 38 4.24 -16.10 -8.52
N LEU A 39 4.35 -15.11 -9.38
CA LEU A 39 5.18 -15.21 -10.57
C LEU A 39 6.65 -15.30 -10.15
N ARG A 40 7.41 -16.11 -10.88
CA ARG A 40 8.86 -16.23 -10.68
C ARG A 40 9.57 -14.95 -11.13
N PRO A 41 10.64 -14.54 -10.44
CA PRO A 41 11.49 -13.47 -10.94
C PRO A 41 11.91 -13.69 -12.37
N PHE A 42 12.02 -12.61 -13.13
CA PHE A 42 12.40 -12.55 -14.55
C PHE A 42 11.36 -13.10 -15.53
N THR A 43 10.15 -13.47 -15.05
CA THR A 43 9.00 -13.65 -15.94
C THR A 43 8.75 -12.35 -16.69
N VAL A 44 8.57 -12.42 -18.01
CA VAL A 44 8.28 -11.26 -18.86
C VAL A 44 6.81 -11.29 -19.25
N LEU A 45 6.09 -10.23 -18.88
CA LEU A 45 4.68 -10.02 -19.23
C LEU A 45 4.60 -9.08 -20.44
N GLN A 46 3.67 -9.37 -21.36
CA GLN A 46 3.45 -8.62 -22.62
C GLN A 46 4.74 -8.41 -23.44
N GLY A 47 5.77 -9.25 -23.26
CA GLY A 47 7.08 -9.06 -23.89
C GLY A 47 7.78 -7.75 -23.49
N LYS A 48 7.28 -7.02 -22.50
CA LYS A 48 7.66 -5.66 -22.17
C LYS A 48 8.05 -5.46 -20.70
N TYR A 49 7.40 -6.18 -19.79
CA TYR A 49 7.56 -5.96 -18.35
C TYR A 49 8.20 -7.16 -17.66
N MET A 50 9.43 -7.00 -17.24
CA MET A 50 10.14 -8.05 -16.49
C MET A 50 9.79 -7.97 -15.02
N ILE A 51 9.34 -9.09 -14.44
CA ILE A 51 8.98 -9.22 -13.02
C ILE A 51 10.24 -9.41 -12.17
N GLY A 52 10.30 -8.75 -11.05
CA GLY A 52 11.26 -9.00 -9.98
C GLY A 52 10.63 -9.72 -8.78
N ARG A 53 11.12 -9.40 -7.58
CA ARG A 53 10.59 -9.96 -6.35
C ARG A 53 9.23 -9.38 -5.98
N VAL A 54 8.50 -10.12 -5.16
CA VAL A 54 7.28 -9.62 -4.50
C VAL A 54 7.66 -8.53 -3.50
N ILE A 55 7.00 -7.37 -3.59
CA ILE A 55 7.14 -6.25 -2.66
C ILE A 55 5.91 -6.04 -1.78
N GLY A 56 4.77 -6.62 -2.14
CA GLY A 56 3.54 -6.60 -1.35
C GLY A 56 2.63 -7.76 -1.70
N MET A 57 1.88 -8.25 -0.72
CA MET A 57 0.87 -9.29 -0.90
C MET A 57 -0.30 -9.02 0.05
N GLY A 58 -1.50 -9.02 -0.48
CA GLY A 58 -2.73 -8.78 0.26
C GLY A 58 -3.88 -9.63 -0.25
N GLY A 59 -5.02 -9.55 0.41
CA GLY A 59 -6.19 -10.40 0.10
C GLY A 59 -6.74 -10.29 -1.32
N PHE A 60 -6.37 -9.26 -2.07
CA PHE A 60 -6.89 -8.99 -3.42
C PHE A 60 -5.82 -8.95 -4.50
N GLY A 61 -4.54 -9.03 -4.14
CA GLY A 61 -3.49 -8.93 -5.15
C GLY A 61 -2.08 -9.10 -4.63
N ILE A 62 -1.18 -9.29 -5.60
CA ILE A 62 0.26 -9.43 -5.40
C ILE A 62 0.94 -8.28 -6.11
N THR A 63 1.83 -7.58 -5.43
CA THR A 63 2.61 -6.49 -6.02
C THR A 63 4.06 -6.90 -6.15
N TYR A 64 4.61 -6.71 -7.34
CA TYR A 64 5.99 -7.00 -7.68
C TYR A 64 6.74 -5.71 -7.98
N ILE A 65 8.03 -5.66 -7.65
CA ILE A 65 8.92 -4.75 -8.34
C ILE A 65 9.13 -5.30 -9.75
N GLY A 66 9.27 -4.43 -10.74
CA GLY A 66 9.51 -4.82 -12.12
C GLY A 66 10.38 -3.83 -12.87
N TRP A 67 10.70 -4.17 -14.09
CA TRP A 67 11.50 -3.38 -15.00
C TRP A 67 10.79 -3.28 -16.35
N ASP A 68 10.55 -2.06 -16.82
CA ASP A 68 10.09 -1.80 -18.18
C ASP A 68 11.28 -1.93 -19.13
N LEU A 69 11.27 -2.96 -19.97
CA LEU A 69 12.35 -3.28 -20.90
C LEU A 69 12.53 -2.21 -22.01
N ASN A 70 11.44 -1.51 -22.35
CA ASN A 70 11.45 -0.47 -23.38
C ASN A 70 11.91 0.87 -22.83
N LEU A 71 11.35 1.28 -21.69
CA LEU A 71 11.65 2.56 -21.05
C LEU A 71 12.89 2.49 -20.16
N GLN A 72 13.41 1.29 -19.87
CA GLN A 72 14.55 1.04 -18.98
C GLN A 72 14.38 1.72 -17.61
N THR A 73 13.23 1.53 -16.99
CA THR A 73 12.90 2.14 -15.70
C THR A 73 12.20 1.16 -14.78
N TYR A 74 12.34 1.39 -13.47
CA TYR A 74 11.60 0.63 -12.47
C TYR A 74 10.10 0.93 -12.52
N ILE A 75 9.33 -0.11 -12.31
CA ILE A 75 7.87 -0.09 -12.21
C ILE A 75 7.43 -0.95 -11.03
N ALA A 76 6.24 -0.69 -10.54
CA ALA A 76 5.51 -1.62 -9.67
C ALA A 76 4.40 -2.28 -10.51
N ILE A 77 4.26 -3.59 -10.38
CA ILE A 77 3.23 -4.34 -11.11
C ILE A 77 2.33 -5.02 -10.09
N LYS A 78 1.07 -4.63 -10.06
CA LYS A 78 0.06 -5.25 -9.20
C LYS A 78 -0.77 -6.22 -10.01
N GLU A 79 -0.84 -7.46 -9.54
CA GLU A 79 -1.60 -8.55 -10.11
C GLU A 79 -2.90 -8.74 -9.34
N TYR A 80 -4.03 -8.91 -10.02
CA TYR A 80 -5.28 -9.29 -9.37
C TYR A 80 -5.21 -10.76 -8.94
N TYR A 81 -5.14 -10.99 -7.64
CA TYR A 81 -5.05 -12.32 -7.05
C TYR A 81 -5.89 -12.39 -5.76
N PRO A 82 -7.20 -12.64 -5.84
CA PRO A 82 -8.05 -12.82 -4.67
C PRO A 82 -7.79 -14.18 -4.03
N GLU A 83 -6.92 -14.23 -3.02
CA GLU A 83 -6.38 -15.43 -2.38
C GLU A 83 -7.46 -16.43 -1.93
N SER A 84 -8.63 -15.94 -1.50
CA SER A 84 -9.70 -16.80 -0.97
C SER A 84 -10.38 -17.69 -2.02
N PHE A 85 -10.17 -17.43 -3.32
CA PHE A 85 -10.82 -18.17 -4.41
C PHE A 85 -10.06 -18.19 -5.74
N ALA A 86 -8.81 -17.76 -5.74
CA ALA A 86 -7.90 -17.86 -6.88
C ALA A 86 -6.72 -18.75 -6.55
N GLN A 87 -6.28 -19.53 -7.51
CA GLN A 87 -5.09 -20.35 -7.44
C GLN A 87 -4.30 -20.26 -8.74
N ARG A 88 -2.99 -20.19 -8.64
CA ARG A 88 -2.11 -20.26 -9.81
C ARG A 88 -1.81 -21.71 -10.16
N ASP A 89 -2.00 -22.05 -11.42
CA ASP A 89 -1.51 -23.31 -11.97
C ASP A 89 0.02 -23.26 -12.07
N ALA A 90 0.67 -24.24 -11.45
CA ALA A 90 2.13 -24.29 -11.35
C ALA A 90 2.84 -24.51 -12.71
N MET A 91 2.14 -25.10 -13.69
CA MET A 91 2.71 -25.43 -15.00
C MET A 91 2.51 -24.30 -16.02
N THR A 92 1.34 -23.65 -15.99
CA THR A 92 0.95 -22.64 -17.00
C THR A 92 1.04 -21.22 -16.51
N THR A 93 1.33 -20.99 -15.23
CA THR A 93 1.26 -19.66 -14.55
C THR A 93 -0.12 -19.01 -14.54
N THR A 94 -1.12 -19.64 -15.15
CA THR A 94 -2.48 -19.12 -15.28
C THR A 94 -3.20 -19.14 -13.94
N ILE A 95 -3.93 -18.10 -13.64
CA ILE A 95 -4.81 -18.03 -12.47
C ILE A 95 -6.17 -18.62 -12.84
N VAL A 96 -6.63 -19.54 -12.01
CA VAL A 96 -7.95 -20.18 -12.12
C VAL A 96 -8.75 -19.98 -10.84
N SER A 97 -10.07 -19.91 -10.96
CA SER A 97 -10.93 -19.93 -9.78
C SER A 97 -10.93 -21.33 -9.17
N THR A 98 -10.77 -21.41 -7.84
CA THR A 98 -10.75 -22.68 -7.10
C THR A 98 -12.09 -23.41 -7.09
N LEU A 99 -13.19 -22.73 -7.41
CA LEU A 99 -14.56 -23.26 -7.43
C LEU A 99 -15.34 -22.65 -8.59
N ASP A 100 -16.06 -23.48 -9.35
CA ASP A 100 -16.95 -23.03 -10.44
C ASP A 100 -18.00 -22.01 -9.94
N SER A 101 -18.52 -22.21 -8.74
CA SER A 101 -19.49 -21.29 -8.12
C SER A 101 -18.91 -19.91 -7.80
N LYS A 102 -17.60 -19.74 -7.80
CA LYS A 102 -16.92 -18.46 -7.55
C LYS A 102 -16.35 -17.82 -8.82
N LYS A 103 -16.42 -18.50 -9.95
CA LYS A 103 -15.90 -17.99 -11.22
C LYS A 103 -16.57 -16.67 -11.62
N GLU A 104 -17.87 -16.57 -11.50
CA GLU A 104 -18.59 -15.32 -11.79
C GLU A 104 -18.16 -14.16 -10.90
N ILE A 105 -17.86 -14.45 -9.63
CA ILE A 105 -17.35 -13.46 -8.68
C ILE A 105 -15.94 -13.02 -9.08
N TYR A 106 -15.08 -13.97 -9.46
CA TYR A 106 -13.74 -13.69 -9.95
C TYR A 106 -13.76 -12.79 -11.18
N ASP A 107 -14.56 -13.17 -12.19
CA ASP A 107 -14.66 -12.45 -13.45
C ASP A 107 -15.20 -11.01 -13.26
N LYS A 108 -16.22 -10.84 -12.41
CA LYS A 108 -16.73 -9.51 -12.04
C LYS A 108 -15.67 -8.68 -11.29
N GLY A 109 -14.94 -9.29 -10.38
CA GLY A 109 -13.87 -8.63 -9.64
C GLY A 109 -12.72 -8.21 -10.55
N LEU A 110 -12.30 -9.09 -11.45
CA LEU A 110 -11.26 -8.82 -12.44
C LEU A 110 -11.64 -7.65 -13.37
N LYS A 111 -12.87 -7.66 -13.87
CA LYS A 111 -13.37 -6.56 -14.72
C LYS A 111 -13.33 -5.23 -13.98
N ARG A 112 -13.80 -5.19 -12.74
CA ARG A 112 -13.77 -3.98 -11.89
C ARG A 112 -12.33 -3.51 -11.63
N TYR A 113 -11.43 -4.44 -11.36
CA TYR A 113 -10.03 -4.14 -11.10
C TYR A 113 -9.36 -3.39 -12.27
N VAL A 114 -9.62 -3.83 -13.51
CA VAL A 114 -9.11 -3.17 -14.71
C VAL A 114 -9.85 -1.86 -15.02
N GLU A 115 -11.15 -1.79 -14.80
CA GLU A 115 -11.92 -0.54 -14.95
C GLU A 115 -11.42 0.54 -13.98
N GLU A 116 -11.04 0.17 -12.78
CA GLU A 116 -10.47 1.05 -11.78
C GLU A 116 -9.11 1.59 -12.23
N ALA A 117 -8.21 0.73 -12.72
CA ALA A 117 -6.94 1.15 -13.28
C ALA A 117 -7.12 2.16 -14.42
N ARG A 118 -8.10 1.91 -15.32
CA ARG A 118 -8.45 2.83 -16.40
C ARG A 118 -8.94 4.19 -15.89
N ASN A 119 -9.70 4.23 -14.82
CA ASN A 119 -10.16 5.48 -14.24
C ASN A 119 -9.01 6.25 -13.58
N LEU A 120 -8.12 5.56 -12.89
CA LEU A 120 -6.96 6.15 -12.23
C LEU A 120 -5.91 6.65 -13.21
N SER A 121 -5.73 6.00 -14.36
CA SER A 121 -4.75 6.44 -15.36
C SER A 121 -5.00 7.86 -15.89
N LYS A 122 -6.22 8.41 -15.73
CA LYS A 122 -6.56 9.80 -16.07
C LYS A 122 -5.86 10.82 -15.16
N PHE A 123 -5.42 10.40 -13.98
CA PHE A 123 -4.84 11.25 -12.94
C PHE A 123 -3.31 11.18 -12.87
N TYR A 124 -2.65 10.77 -13.95
CA TYR A 124 -1.19 10.55 -14.00
C TYR A 124 -0.33 11.77 -13.64
N GLN A 125 -0.89 12.99 -13.71
CA GLN A 125 -0.20 14.24 -13.38
C GLN A 125 -0.29 14.63 -11.90
N LEU A 126 -1.15 13.98 -11.11
CA LEU A 126 -1.33 14.31 -9.71
C LEU A 126 -0.15 13.80 -8.87
N GLN A 127 0.40 14.69 -8.05
CA GLN A 127 1.63 14.38 -7.31
C GLN A 127 1.41 13.54 -6.06
N GLY A 128 0.24 13.65 -5.42
CA GLY A 128 -0.07 12.99 -4.16
C GLY A 128 -0.66 11.59 -4.32
N ILE A 129 -0.76 11.05 -5.54
CA ILE A 129 -1.23 9.68 -5.81
C ILE A 129 -0.28 8.97 -6.76
N VAL A 130 -0.28 7.63 -6.69
CA VAL A 130 0.52 6.79 -7.58
C VAL A 130 0.04 6.89 -9.02
N SER A 131 0.96 7.06 -9.96
CA SER A 131 0.66 7.12 -11.39
C SER A 131 0.52 5.73 -11.99
N VAL A 132 -0.65 5.44 -12.58
CA VAL A 132 -0.89 4.24 -13.39
C VAL A 132 -0.34 4.48 -14.79
N LYS A 133 0.59 3.62 -15.24
CA LYS A 133 1.27 3.69 -16.54
C LYS A 133 0.60 2.81 -17.60
N ASP A 134 0.13 1.61 -17.19
CA ASP A 134 -0.47 0.64 -18.11
C ASP A 134 -1.37 -0.33 -17.34
N PHE A 135 -2.23 -1.05 -18.05
CA PHE A 135 -3.01 -2.18 -17.53
C PHE A 135 -3.35 -3.15 -18.66
N PHE A 136 -3.33 -4.45 -18.36
CA PHE A 136 -3.57 -5.49 -19.35
C PHE A 136 -4.06 -6.80 -18.73
N TYR A 137 -4.53 -7.71 -19.58
CA TYR A 137 -4.91 -9.07 -19.22
C TYR A 137 -3.88 -10.05 -19.72
N GLU A 138 -3.42 -10.94 -18.85
CA GLU A 138 -2.54 -12.07 -19.15
C GLU A 138 -2.68 -13.13 -18.06
N ASN A 139 -2.26 -14.37 -18.30
CA ASN A 139 -2.31 -15.47 -17.31
C ASN A 139 -3.68 -15.66 -16.63
N GLY A 140 -4.80 -15.39 -17.32
CA GLY A 140 -6.14 -15.50 -16.77
C GLY A 140 -6.49 -14.45 -15.71
N THR A 141 -5.70 -13.39 -15.59
CA THR A 141 -5.87 -12.31 -14.63
C THR A 141 -5.60 -10.94 -15.25
N GLY A 142 -5.63 -9.89 -14.43
CA GLY A 142 -5.31 -8.51 -14.81
C GLY A 142 -4.11 -7.98 -14.05
N TYR A 143 -3.34 -7.16 -14.73
CA TYR A 143 -2.15 -6.49 -14.21
C TYR A 143 -2.33 -4.98 -14.31
N ILE A 144 -1.90 -4.25 -13.29
CA ILE A 144 -1.77 -2.79 -13.30
C ILE A 144 -0.30 -2.45 -13.15
N VAL A 145 0.23 -1.70 -14.11
CA VAL A 145 1.60 -1.19 -14.09
C VAL A 145 1.59 0.24 -13.57
N MET A 146 2.37 0.49 -12.54
CA MET A 146 2.44 1.78 -11.85
C MET A 146 3.89 2.26 -11.76
N GLU A 147 4.06 3.54 -11.46
CA GLU A 147 5.38 4.02 -11.05
C GLU A 147 5.87 3.25 -9.81
N TYR A 148 7.15 2.95 -9.77
CA TYR A 148 7.80 2.41 -8.58
C TYR A 148 8.22 3.56 -7.68
N ILE A 149 7.75 3.54 -6.42
CA ILE A 149 8.12 4.53 -5.41
C ILE A 149 9.27 3.95 -4.59
N ASN A 150 10.48 4.50 -4.78
CA ASN A 150 11.64 4.08 -4.01
C ASN A 150 11.62 4.73 -2.63
N GLY A 151 11.01 4.04 -1.67
CA GLY A 151 10.78 4.56 -0.33
C GLY A 151 10.17 3.52 0.59
N VAL A 152 9.56 3.99 1.66
CA VAL A 152 8.87 3.17 2.66
C VAL A 152 7.44 3.66 2.86
N ASP A 153 6.55 2.79 3.36
CA ASP A 153 5.22 3.25 3.75
C ASP A 153 5.29 4.20 4.95
N LEU A 154 4.27 5.03 5.11
CA LEU A 154 4.21 6.06 6.15
C LEU A 154 4.28 5.47 7.57
N LYS A 155 3.81 4.25 7.78
CA LYS A 155 3.89 3.57 9.07
C LYS A 155 5.35 3.27 9.46
N HIS A 156 6.15 2.74 8.51
CA HIS A 156 7.58 2.52 8.70
C HIS A 156 8.35 3.83 8.79
N TYR A 157 7.99 4.82 7.98
CA TYR A 157 8.54 6.17 8.05
C TYR A 157 8.35 6.78 9.44
N LEU A 158 7.12 6.78 9.97
CA LEU A 158 6.81 7.28 11.31
C LEU A 158 7.61 6.53 12.39
N LYS A 159 7.73 5.20 12.28
CA LYS A 159 8.53 4.41 13.22
C LYS A 159 9.99 4.87 13.22
N GLY A 160 10.56 5.15 12.05
CA GLY A 160 11.94 5.68 11.91
C GLY A 160 12.10 7.09 12.49
N MET A 161 11.03 7.89 12.46
CA MET A 161 11.02 9.27 12.98
C MET A 161 10.62 9.38 14.47
N GLY A 162 10.61 8.28 15.22
CA GLY A 162 10.27 8.29 16.65
C GLY A 162 8.76 8.24 16.93
N GLY A 163 7.96 7.85 15.93
CA GLY A 163 6.53 7.52 16.06
C GLY A 163 5.56 8.67 15.77
N LYS A 164 6.03 9.91 15.73
CA LYS A 164 5.22 11.12 15.47
C LYS A 164 6.05 12.22 14.78
N LEU A 165 5.38 13.19 14.20
CA LEU A 165 5.95 14.33 13.51
C LEU A 165 5.37 15.64 14.08
N ASP A 166 6.08 16.75 13.88
CA ASP A 166 5.56 18.09 14.15
C ASP A 166 4.48 18.51 13.13
N GLU A 167 3.66 19.48 13.51
CA GLU A 167 2.54 19.96 12.70
C GLU A 167 2.98 20.45 11.32
N ALA A 168 4.05 21.25 11.24
CA ALA A 168 4.49 21.83 9.98
C ALA A 168 4.90 20.74 8.98
N THR A 169 5.60 19.72 9.47
CA THR A 169 5.97 18.54 8.67
C THR A 169 4.74 17.75 8.21
N VAL A 170 3.77 17.51 9.11
CA VAL A 170 2.53 16.81 8.75
C VAL A 170 1.73 17.56 7.68
N LEU A 171 1.58 18.87 7.85
CA LEU A 171 0.86 19.70 6.88
C LEU A 171 1.57 19.74 5.52
N ALA A 172 2.89 19.88 5.50
CA ALA A 172 3.67 19.88 4.27
C ALA A 172 3.57 18.53 3.52
N LEU A 173 3.70 17.43 4.23
CA LEU A 173 3.60 16.08 3.65
C LEU A 173 2.20 15.78 3.11
N MET A 174 1.14 16.09 3.86
CA MET A 174 -0.23 15.70 3.51
C MET A 174 -0.86 16.55 2.40
N LYS A 175 -0.37 17.77 2.19
CA LYS A 175 -0.96 18.72 1.22
C LYS A 175 -1.11 18.13 -0.19
N PRO A 176 -0.08 17.52 -0.83
CA PRO A 176 -0.22 16.92 -2.16
C PRO A 176 -1.27 15.81 -2.23
N VAL A 177 -1.44 15.04 -1.14
CA VAL A 177 -2.45 13.97 -1.06
C VAL A 177 -3.85 14.57 -1.03
N PHE A 178 -4.09 15.61 -0.21
CA PHE A 178 -5.38 16.31 -0.18
C PHE A 178 -5.73 16.93 -1.54
N GLU A 179 -4.80 17.65 -2.16
CA GLU A 179 -5.00 18.28 -3.46
C GLU A 179 -5.31 17.24 -4.55
N SER A 180 -4.60 16.11 -4.55
CA SER A 180 -4.83 15.03 -5.50
C SER A 180 -6.18 14.36 -5.30
N LEU A 181 -6.55 14.04 -4.06
CA LEU A 181 -7.85 13.44 -3.76
C LEU A 181 -9.02 14.38 -4.03
N TYR A 182 -8.84 15.69 -3.91
CA TYR A 182 -9.85 16.67 -4.32
C TYR A 182 -10.21 16.49 -5.80
N GLU A 183 -9.21 16.36 -6.69
CA GLU A 183 -9.45 16.13 -8.11
C GLU A 183 -10.06 14.74 -8.41
N VAL A 184 -9.63 13.71 -7.67
CA VAL A 184 -10.22 12.36 -7.76
C VAL A 184 -11.70 12.38 -7.36
N HIS A 185 -12.04 13.05 -6.27
CA HIS A 185 -13.43 13.16 -5.77
C HIS A 185 -14.33 13.94 -6.72
N LYS A 186 -13.84 14.99 -7.38
CA LYS A 186 -14.58 15.73 -8.42
C LYS A 186 -15.01 14.82 -9.58
N ASN A 187 -14.27 13.75 -9.84
CA ASN A 187 -14.60 12.74 -10.84
C ASN A 187 -15.46 11.59 -10.28
N GLY A 188 -16.00 11.75 -9.08
CA GLY A 188 -16.92 10.79 -8.46
C GLY A 188 -16.24 9.52 -7.93
N LEU A 189 -14.92 9.48 -7.80
CA LEU A 189 -14.17 8.36 -7.25
C LEU A 189 -13.85 8.59 -5.78
N VAL A 190 -13.87 7.53 -4.97
CA VAL A 190 -13.58 7.54 -3.53
C VAL A 190 -12.62 6.40 -3.23
N HIS A 191 -11.56 6.66 -2.46
CA HIS A 191 -10.46 5.70 -2.21
C HIS A 191 -10.87 4.58 -1.24
N ARG A 192 -11.46 4.92 -0.08
CA ARG A 192 -12.04 4.01 0.93
C ARG A 192 -11.07 3.16 1.75
N ASP A 193 -9.79 3.26 1.53
CA ASP A 193 -8.76 2.53 2.29
C ASP A 193 -7.51 3.37 2.58
N ILE A 194 -7.73 4.62 3.02
CA ILE A 194 -6.63 5.51 3.38
C ILE A 194 -6.12 5.18 4.78
N SER A 195 -4.82 4.95 4.89
CA SER A 195 -4.12 4.71 6.15
C SER A 195 -2.62 4.79 5.92
N PRO A 196 -1.80 4.84 6.97
CA PRO A 196 -0.34 4.87 6.84
C PRO A 196 0.27 3.71 6.04
N ASP A 197 -0.37 2.55 5.97
CA ASP A 197 0.11 1.42 5.18
C ASP A 197 -0.07 1.64 3.67
N ASN A 198 -1.01 2.49 3.25
CA ASN A 198 -1.32 2.80 1.86
C ASN A 198 -0.79 4.16 1.40
N ILE A 199 0.13 4.74 2.14
CA ILE A 199 0.81 5.98 1.81
C ILE A 199 2.30 5.71 1.81
N MET A 200 2.98 6.00 0.69
CA MET A 200 4.44 5.86 0.56
C MET A 200 5.12 7.21 0.75
N VAL A 201 6.28 7.20 1.38
CA VAL A 201 7.21 8.33 1.46
C VAL A 201 8.47 7.91 0.72
N ASP A 202 8.83 8.62 -0.34
CA ASP A 202 10.02 8.32 -1.12
C ASP A 202 11.31 8.86 -0.44
N ASN A 203 12.47 8.52 -1.02
CA ASN A 203 13.76 8.96 -0.50
C ASN A 203 14.01 10.48 -0.60
N GLU A 204 13.18 11.22 -1.35
CA GLU A 204 13.20 12.68 -1.45
C GLU A 204 12.21 13.33 -0.45
N GLY A 205 11.48 12.54 0.32
CA GLY A 205 10.46 13.00 1.26
C GLY A 205 9.11 13.34 0.59
N LYS A 206 8.91 12.95 -0.67
CA LYS A 206 7.61 13.12 -1.34
C LYS A 206 6.66 12.01 -0.93
N ILE A 207 5.40 12.36 -0.77
CA ILE A 207 4.36 11.43 -0.32
C ILE A 207 3.41 11.07 -1.47
N LYS A 208 3.02 9.79 -1.53
CA LYS A 208 2.03 9.32 -2.51
C LYS A 208 1.09 8.30 -1.90
N LEU A 209 -0.19 8.52 -2.13
CA LEU A 209 -1.23 7.53 -1.81
C LEU A 209 -1.20 6.43 -2.87
N ILE A 210 -1.15 5.19 -2.41
CA ILE A 210 -1.13 3.98 -3.23
C ILE A 210 -2.38 3.15 -2.98
N ASP A 211 -2.53 2.09 -3.76
CA ASP A 211 -3.52 1.03 -3.53
C ASP A 211 -4.98 1.46 -3.59
N PHE A 212 -5.37 1.94 -4.77
CA PHE A 212 -6.75 2.28 -5.09
C PHE A 212 -7.67 1.06 -5.31
N GLY A 213 -7.26 -0.16 -4.90
CA GLY A 213 -8.04 -1.41 -5.08
C GLY A 213 -9.40 -1.44 -4.37
N SER A 214 -9.72 -0.43 -3.58
CA SER A 214 -11.01 -0.22 -2.94
C SER A 214 -11.83 0.91 -3.57
N VAL A 215 -11.30 1.58 -4.59
CA VAL A 215 -11.98 2.70 -5.27
C VAL A 215 -13.24 2.21 -5.96
N ARG A 216 -14.36 2.84 -5.66
CA ARG A 216 -15.64 2.59 -6.32
C ARG A 216 -16.31 3.92 -6.61
N GLY A 217 -17.08 3.96 -7.71
CA GLY A 217 -17.97 5.11 -7.96
C GLY A 217 -18.95 5.29 -6.80
N GLN A 218 -19.36 6.52 -6.53
CA GLN A 218 -20.30 6.86 -5.44
C GLN A 218 -21.64 6.09 -5.52
N SER A 219 -22.04 5.67 -6.72
CA SER A 219 -23.27 4.92 -7.00
C SER A 219 -23.12 3.40 -6.98
N ALA A 220 -21.89 2.87 -6.76
CA ALA A 220 -21.69 1.43 -6.75
C ALA A 220 -22.33 0.82 -5.49
N GLU A 221 -23.33 -0.04 -5.68
CA GLU A 221 -23.91 -0.85 -4.61
C GLU A 221 -22.81 -1.69 -3.93
N THR A 222 -22.86 -1.75 -2.62
CA THR A 222 -21.96 -2.56 -1.82
C THR A 222 -22.23 -4.03 -2.11
N ASP A 223 -21.41 -4.63 -2.97
CA ASP A 223 -21.48 -6.06 -3.24
C ASP A 223 -21.05 -6.82 -1.98
N LYS A 224 -21.94 -7.58 -1.38
CA LYS A 224 -21.73 -8.35 -0.15
C LYS A 224 -20.69 -9.47 -0.29
N THR A 225 -20.06 -9.58 -1.45
CA THR A 225 -19.26 -10.73 -1.86
C THR A 225 -17.82 -10.67 -1.36
N TYR A 226 -17.33 -9.51 -0.94
CA TYR A 226 -15.96 -9.35 -0.46
C TYR A 226 -15.97 -8.90 1.00
N THR A 227 -15.32 -9.67 1.87
CA THR A 227 -15.04 -9.25 3.24
C THR A 227 -13.95 -8.16 3.16
N VAL A 228 -14.35 -6.91 3.26
CA VAL A 228 -13.41 -5.79 3.39
C VAL A 228 -12.82 -5.88 4.80
N ILE A 229 -11.51 -6.09 4.90
CA ILE A 229 -10.80 -5.96 6.18
C ILE A 229 -10.66 -4.47 6.43
N LEU A 230 -11.52 -3.95 7.32
CA LEU A 230 -11.50 -2.53 7.69
C LEU A 230 -10.35 -2.25 8.64
N LYS A 231 -9.64 -1.15 8.41
CA LYS A 231 -8.52 -0.72 9.25
C LYS A 231 -9.04 0.02 10.48
N HIS A 232 -8.88 -0.62 11.62
CA HIS A 232 -9.32 -0.10 12.92
C HIS A 232 -8.81 1.31 13.19
N GLY A 233 -9.70 2.22 13.56
CA GLY A 233 -9.41 3.64 13.82
C GLY A 233 -9.32 4.53 12.58
N TYR A 234 -9.04 3.96 11.39
CA TYR A 234 -8.99 4.71 10.12
C TYR A 234 -10.29 4.62 9.33
N ALA A 235 -11.01 3.51 9.42
CA ALA A 235 -12.28 3.33 8.74
C ALA A 235 -13.43 4.00 9.52
N PRO A 236 -14.22 4.90 8.90
CA PRO A 236 -15.37 5.52 9.54
C PRO A 236 -16.56 4.57 9.67
N PRO A 237 -17.55 4.89 10.55
CA PRO A 237 -18.67 3.99 10.85
C PRO A 237 -19.46 3.51 9.63
N GLU A 238 -19.68 4.36 8.65
CA GLU A 238 -20.44 4.01 7.44
C GLU A 238 -19.83 2.87 6.62
N GLN A 239 -18.53 2.58 6.77
CA GLN A 239 -17.90 1.46 6.10
C GLN A 239 -18.21 0.11 6.74
N TYR A 240 -18.58 0.09 8.02
CA TYR A 240 -18.96 -1.12 8.75
C TYR A 240 -20.39 -1.58 8.43
N TYR A 241 -21.22 -0.72 7.85
CA TYR A 241 -22.61 -1.04 7.56
C TYR A 241 -22.82 -1.36 6.09
N ALA A 242 -23.51 -2.46 5.77
CA ALA A 242 -23.78 -2.91 4.41
C ALA A 242 -24.56 -1.89 3.54
N LYS A 243 -25.28 -0.95 4.17
CA LYS A 243 -26.02 0.14 3.52
C LYS A 243 -25.45 1.52 3.83
N GLY A 244 -24.26 1.59 4.40
CA GLY A 244 -23.61 2.85 4.72
C GLY A 244 -23.29 3.63 3.44
N LYS A 245 -23.79 4.86 3.36
CA LYS A 245 -23.49 5.74 2.22
C LYS A 245 -22.06 6.26 2.35
N GLN A 246 -21.22 5.94 1.38
CA GLN A 246 -19.84 6.36 1.32
C GLN A 246 -19.65 7.46 0.28
N GLY A 247 -18.72 8.36 0.52
CA GLY A 247 -18.44 9.49 -0.34
C GLY A 247 -17.13 10.18 0.05
N PRO A 248 -16.86 11.41 -0.43
CA PRO A 248 -15.67 12.17 -0.06
C PRO A 248 -15.44 12.28 1.46
N TRP A 249 -16.51 12.40 2.25
CA TRP A 249 -16.47 12.42 3.71
C TRP A 249 -15.89 11.15 4.34
N THR A 250 -15.93 10.01 3.64
CA THR A 250 -15.33 8.74 4.08
C THR A 250 -13.81 8.84 4.03
N ASP A 251 -13.24 9.31 2.93
CA ASP A 251 -11.81 9.52 2.78
C ASP A 251 -11.30 10.64 3.69
N ILE A 252 -12.08 11.69 3.88
CA ILE A 252 -11.76 12.79 4.79
C ILE A 252 -11.56 12.29 6.22
N TYR A 253 -12.43 11.40 6.71
CA TYR A 253 -12.24 10.79 8.03
C TYR A 253 -10.91 10.04 8.10
N SER A 254 -10.61 9.20 7.12
CA SER A 254 -9.40 8.39 7.06
C SER A 254 -8.12 9.23 6.94
N LEU A 255 -8.17 10.34 6.18
CA LEU A 255 -7.10 11.33 6.09
C LEU A 255 -6.85 12.02 7.44
N CYS A 256 -7.92 12.49 8.11
CA CYS A 256 -7.81 13.10 9.42
C CYS A 256 -7.33 12.09 10.48
N ALA A 257 -7.74 10.83 10.40
CA ALA A 257 -7.23 9.75 11.26
C ALA A 257 -5.73 9.50 11.03
N THR A 258 -5.29 9.55 9.77
CA THR A 258 -3.87 9.46 9.42
C THR A 258 -3.09 10.65 9.96
N MET A 259 -3.57 11.90 9.79
CA MET A 259 -2.94 13.09 10.36
C MET A 259 -2.88 13.03 11.90
N TYR A 260 -3.96 12.60 12.55
CA TYR A 260 -3.99 12.40 14.00
C TYR A 260 -2.89 11.43 14.44
N LYS A 261 -2.74 10.29 13.75
CA LYS A 261 -1.65 9.33 13.99
C LYS A 261 -0.29 9.96 13.80
N MET A 262 -0.09 10.76 12.75
CA MET A 262 1.18 11.43 12.47
C MET A 262 1.57 12.42 13.57
N LEU A 263 0.61 13.17 14.11
CA LEU A 263 0.82 14.18 15.14
C LEU A 263 0.99 13.59 16.53
N THR A 264 0.13 12.63 16.90
CA THR A 264 0.07 12.13 18.29
C THR A 264 0.90 10.86 18.50
N GLY A 265 1.22 10.14 17.43
CA GLY A 265 1.78 8.80 17.53
C GLY A 265 0.75 7.71 17.85
N GLU A 266 -0.53 8.06 18.01
CA GLU A 266 -1.62 7.12 18.36
C GLU A 266 -2.68 7.08 17.26
N VAL A 267 -3.30 5.93 17.10
CA VAL A 267 -4.48 5.78 16.23
C VAL A 267 -5.69 6.31 16.97
N PRO A 268 -6.59 7.09 16.34
CA PRO A 268 -7.81 7.53 17.02
C PRO A 268 -8.70 6.33 17.39
N PRO A 269 -9.56 6.44 18.42
CA PRO A 269 -10.49 5.39 18.78
C PRO A 269 -11.39 4.99 17.61
N ASN A 270 -11.84 3.73 17.59
CA ASN A 270 -12.67 3.19 16.51
C ASN A 270 -13.98 3.99 16.35
N GLY A 271 -14.29 4.36 15.10
CA GLY A 271 -15.46 5.16 14.79
C GLY A 271 -16.79 4.53 15.21
N VAL A 272 -16.91 3.20 15.21
CA VAL A 272 -18.14 2.50 15.64
C VAL A 272 -18.28 2.56 17.16
N GLU A 273 -17.19 2.33 17.91
CA GLU A 273 -17.18 2.44 19.36
C GLU A 273 -17.52 3.87 19.82
N ARG A 274 -16.98 4.88 19.11
CA ARG A 274 -17.28 6.30 19.34
C ARG A 274 -18.73 6.69 19.08
N MET A 275 -19.52 5.87 18.37
CA MET A 275 -20.96 6.11 18.23
C MET A 275 -21.75 5.87 19.53
N GLU A 276 -21.23 5.00 20.41
CA GLU A 276 -21.83 4.74 21.72
C GLU A 276 -21.36 5.78 22.74
N GLU A 277 -20.04 5.99 22.81
CA GLU A 277 -19.40 6.99 23.66
C GLU A 277 -18.20 7.60 22.91
N ASP A 278 -18.26 8.90 22.62
CA ASP A 278 -17.18 9.56 21.88
C ASP A 278 -15.96 9.83 22.78
N THR A 279 -15.02 8.91 22.70
CA THR A 279 -13.74 8.92 23.43
C THR A 279 -12.61 9.64 22.67
N TYR A 280 -12.93 10.41 21.62
CA TYR A 280 -11.93 11.23 20.92
C TYR A 280 -11.33 12.28 21.85
N VAL A 281 -10.02 12.41 21.81
CA VAL A 281 -9.27 13.41 22.60
C VAL A 281 -8.46 14.28 21.65
N ASP A 282 -8.64 15.58 21.76
CA ASP A 282 -7.87 16.57 20.98
C ASP A 282 -6.36 16.41 21.22
N PRO A 283 -5.51 16.62 20.19
CA PRO A 283 -4.04 16.54 20.36
C PRO A 283 -3.49 17.45 21.46
N SER A 284 -4.02 18.68 21.61
CA SER A 284 -3.58 19.61 22.66
C SER A 284 -3.80 19.06 24.06
N LYS A 285 -4.92 18.34 24.30
CA LYS A 285 -5.23 17.68 25.58
C LYS A 285 -4.30 16.49 25.88
N LYS A 286 -3.58 16.00 24.87
CA LYS A 286 -2.51 15.00 25.00
C LYS A 286 -1.12 15.62 25.14
N GLY A 287 -1.03 16.95 25.28
CA GLY A 287 0.24 17.66 25.37
C GLY A 287 0.98 17.79 24.03
N ILE A 288 0.29 17.61 22.90
CA ILE A 288 0.85 17.81 21.58
C ILE A 288 0.62 19.26 21.15
N SER A 289 1.69 19.96 20.78
CA SER A 289 1.59 21.35 20.28
C SER A 289 1.08 21.33 18.84
N VAL A 290 -0.14 21.80 18.66
CA VAL A 290 -0.79 21.99 17.35
C VAL A 290 -1.57 23.31 17.36
N SER A 291 -1.76 23.92 16.20
CA SER A 291 -2.59 25.10 16.04
C SER A 291 -4.07 24.80 16.29
N GLU A 292 -4.81 25.77 16.79
CA GLU A 292 -6.27 25.66 16.96
C GLU A 292 -6.97 25.33 15.62
N ARG A 293 -6.42 25.82 14.51
CA ARG A 293 -6.88 25.55 13.15
C ARG A 293 -6.81 24.03 12.84
N THR A 294 -5.65 23.42 13.01
CA THR A 294 -5.45 21.99 12.78
C THR A 294 -6.31 21.16 13.70
N GLU A 295 -6.42 21.53 14.97
CA GLU A 295 -7.25 20.81 15.93
C GLU A 295 -8.75 20.87 15.57
N THR A 296 -9.23 22.05 15.13
CA THR A 296 -10.61 22.23 14.65
C THR A 296 -10.90 21.39 13.41
N VAL A 297 -9.95 21.32 12.45
CA VAL A 297 -10.07 20.51 11.26
C VAL A 297 -10.11 19.01 11.62
N LEU A 298 -9.24 18.56 12.51
CA LEU A 298 -9.23 17.17 12.97
C LEU A 298 -10.54 16.80 13.67
N ARG A 299 -11.03 17.64 14.57
CA ARG A 299 -12.30 17.42 15.31
C ARG A 299 -13.48 17.28 14.33
N LYS A 300 -13.59 18.19 13.35
CA LYS A 300 -14.65 18.16 12.33
C LYS A 300 -14.48 16.96 11.38
N GLY A 301 -13.26 16.72 10.87
CA GLY A 301 -12.99 15.61 9.94
C GLY A 301 -13.18 14.23 10.57
N LEU A 302 -12.93 14.10 11.87
CA LEU A 302 -13.13 12.87 12.65
C LEU A 302 -14.51 12.78 13.31
N ALA A 303 -15.46 13.69 13.02
CA ALA A 303 -16.83 13.57 13.54
C ALA A 303 -17.42 12.20 13.17
N VAL A 304 -18.10 11.57 14.13
CA VAL A 304 -18.61 10.20 13.98
C VAL A 304 -19.67 10.10 12.89
N LYS A 305 -20.56 11.10 12.82
CA LYS A 305 -21.62 11.17 11.83
C LYS A 305 -21.13 11.84 10.54
N ALA A 306 -21.28 11.16 9.41
CA ALA A 306 -20.86 11.66 8.10
C ALA A 306 -21.39 13.08 7.74
N PRO A 307 -22.64 13.47 8.02
CA PRO A 307 -23.11 14.82 7.73
C PRO A 307 -22.43 15.95 8.55
N GLU A 308 -21.82 15.61 9.68
CA GLU A 308 -21.14 16.58 10.56
C GLU A 308 -19.69 16.85 10.09
N ARG A 309 -19.17 16.03 9.13
CA ARG A 309 -17.84 16.18 8.55
C ARG A 309 -17.82 17.19 7.40
N TYR A 310 -16.62 17.50 6.93
CA TYR A 310 -16.44 18.11 5.61
C TYR A 310 -17.07 17.21 4.54
N GLN A 311 -17.82 17.80 3.61
CA GLN A 311 -18.48 17.06 2.52
C GLN A 311 -17.60 16.99 1.26
N ASP A 312 -16.59 17.86 1.17
CA ASP A 312 -15.55 17.85 0.15
C ASP A 312 -14.20 18.29 0.73
N ILE A 313 -13.11 17.89 0.07
CA ILE A 313 -11.74 18.21 0.50
C ILE A 313 -11.42 19.70 0.30
N GLY A 314 -12.08 20.39 -0.62
CA GLY A 314 -11.83 21.82 -0.85
C GLY A 314 -12.16 22.68 0.38
N GLN A 315 -13.25 22.36 1.09
CA GLN A 315 -13.58 23.01 2.35
C GLN A 315 -12.51 22.73 3.42
N LEU A 316 -12.06 21.47 3.52
CA LEU A 316 -11.00 21.10 4.46
C LEU A 316 -9.68 21.83 4.15
N LEU A 317 -9.28 21.89 2.86
CA LEU A 317 -8.07 22.61 2.43
C LEU A 317 -8.15 24.11 2.78
N THR A 318 -9.30 24.72 2.58
CA THR A 318 -9.52 26.13 2.93
C THR A 318 -9.36 26.36 4.43
N ASP A 319 -10.00 25.52 5.25
CA ASP A 319 -9.92 25.62 6.70
C ASP A 319 -8.50 25.32 7.22
N LEU A 320 -7.78 24.35 6.62
CA LEU A 320 -6.47 23.90 7.07
C LEU A 320 -5.32 24.82 6.62
N TYR A 321 -5.34 25.29 5.36
CA TYR A 321 -4.23 26.05 4.76
C TYR A 321 -4.56 27.53 4.50
N GLY A 322 -5.79 27.96 4.74
CA GLY A 322 -6.22 29.35 4.50
C GLY A 322 -6.41 29.72 3.02
N SER A 323 -6.29 28.73 2.12
CA SER A 323 -6.54 28.87 0.68
C SER A 323 -7.18 27.59 0.17
N GLY A 324 -8.18 27.71 -0.70
CA GLY A 324 -8.76 26.55 -1.40
C GLY A 324 -7.73 25.87 -2.30
N PRO A 325 -8.09 24.68 -2.86
CA PRO A 325 -7.19 23.96 -3.75
C PRO A 325 -6.79 24.85 -4.93
N VAL A 326 -5.49 24.91 -5.21
CA VAL A 326 -5.00 25.50 -6.46
C VAL A 326 -5.42 24.52 -7.56
N THR A 327 -6.54 24.78 -8.22
CA THR A 327 -6.85 24.09 -9.46
C THR A 327 -5.68 24.36 -10.39
N ALA A 328 -4.92 23.34 -10.74
CA ALA A 328 -4.01 23.41 -11.88
C ALA A 328 -4.89 23.80 -13.08
N GLY A 329 -4.88 25.09 -13.40
CA GLY A 329 -5.64 25.63 -14.51
C GLY A 329 -5.30 24.79 -15.73
N ASN A 330 -6.33 24.33 -16.42
CA ASN A 330 -6.24 23.76 -17.75
C ASN A 330 -5.63 24.82 -18.68
N ALA A 331 -4.31 24.96 -18.66
CA ALA A 331 -3.57 25.43 -19.78
C ALA A 331 -3.38 24.20 -20.70
N MET A 332 -4.44 23.80 -21.39
CA MET A 332 -4.28 23.11 -22.65
C MET A 332 -3.40 24.04 -23.52
N PRO A 333 -2.29 23.56 -24.08
CA PRO A 333 -1.66 24.26 -25.17
C PRO A 333 -2.72 24.31 -26.29
N GLN A 334 -3.23 25.51 -26.57
CA GLN A 334 -4.00 25.71 -27.80
C GLN A 334 -3.11 25.26 -28.95
N ALA A 335 -3.56 24.24 -29.65
CA ALA A 335 -3.01 23.86 -30.93
C ALA A 335 -3.10 25.10 -31.84
N ASN A 336 -1.94 25.63 -32.19
CA ASN A 336 -1.83 26.63 -33.24
C ASN A 336 -2.38 26.01 -34.52
N PRO A 337 -3.43 26.58 -35.12
CA PRO A 337 -3.83 26.16 -36.45
C PRO A 337 -2.77 26.64 -37.43
N TYR A 338 -2.07 25.70 -38.06
CA TYR A 338 -1.25 25.95 -39.23
C TYR A 338 -2.14 26.54 -40.31
N THR A 339 -2.10 27.85 -40.50
CA THR A 339 -2.50 28.47 -41.74
C THR A 339 -1.39 28.33 -42.74
N ALA A 340 -1.63 27.51 -43.75
CA ALA A 340 -0.90 27.51 -44.98
C ALA A 340 -1.20 28.80 -45.72
N SER A 341 -0.17 29.60 -46.04
CA SER A 341 -0.14 30.50 -47.18
C SER A 341 1.27 30.95 -47.51
N GLY A 342 1.77 30.52 -48.58
CA GLY A 342 2.34 31.23 -49.72
C GLY A 342 3.67 31.92 -49.60
N ASN A 343 4.60 31.35 -50.40
CA ASN A 343 5.64 32.01 -51.19
C ASN A 343 6.69 32.93 -50.54
N GLY A 344 7.95 32.56 -50.79
CA GLY A 344 9.10 33.47 -50.74
C GLY A 344 10.43 32.75 -50.66
N ASN A 345 11.06 32.52 -51.79
CA ASN A 345 12.47 32.14 -51.97
C ASN A 345 13.43 32.97 -51.12
N SER A 346 14.39 32.32 -50.49
CA SER A 346 15.81 32.69 -50.59
C SER A 346 16.70 31.64 -49.94
N SER A 347 17.61 31.16 -50.76
CA SER A 347 18.77 30.39 -50.47
C SER A 347 19.70 31.03 -49.44
N MET A 348 20.27 30.23 -48.54
CA MET A 348 21.70 30.32 -48.20
C MET A 348 22.19 29.05 -47.52
N SER A 349 23.27 28.56 -48.11
CA SER A 349 24.08 27.40 -47.77
C SER A 349 24.97 27.58 -46.56
N ALA A 350 25.56 26.45 -46.18
CA ALA A 350 26.76 26.24 -45.37
C ALA A 350 26.48 26.09 -43.84
N SER A 351 27.10 25.17 -43.14
CA SER A 351 28.18 24.22 -43.40
C SER A 351 28.22 23.19 -42.26
N MET A 352 28.41 21.94 -42.64
CA MET A 352 28.87 20.87 -41.75
C MET A 352 30.28 21.19 -41.26
N GLN A 353 30.50 21.07 -39.96
CA GLN A 353 31.84 20.75 -39.44
C GLN A 353 31.74 19.69 -38.35
N SER A 354 32.19 18.52 -38.74
CA SER A 354 32.61 17.40 -37.91
C SER A 354 33.82 17.80 -37.07
N MET A 355 33.79 17.52 -35.77
CA MET A 355 35.02 17.46 -34.97
C MET A 355 35.17 16.09 -34.33
N HIS A 356 36.16 15.37 -34.87
CA HIS A 356 36.83 14.24 -34.21
C HIS A 356 37.63 14.74 -33.01
N LEU A 357 37.59 13.99 -31.90
CA LEU A 357 38.61 14.08 -30.87
C LEU A 357 39.11 12.69 -30.51
N ALA A 358 40.39 12.49 -30.74
CA ALA A 358 41.21 11.36 -30.32
C ALA A 358 41.85 11.65 -28.93
N PRO A 359 42.46 10.63 -28.27
CA PRO A 359 42.71 10.63 -26.83
C PRO A 359 44.08 11.17 -26.41
N GLY A 360 44.20 11.77 -25.23
CA GLY A 360 45.45 12.25 -24.65
C GLY A 360 45.46 12.09 -23.13
N GLN A 361 46.32 11.25 -22.72
CA GLN A 361 47.25 11.03 -21.60
C GLN A 361 47.24 11.97 -20.37
N ASN A 362 47.28 11.29 -19.22
CA ASN A 362 48.00 11.51 -17.95
C ASN A 362 48.48 12.92 -17.62
N ASP A 363 48.16 13.38 -16.44
CA ASP A 363 49.16 13.85 -15.47
C ASP A 363 48.67 13.81 -14.04
N THR A 364 49.57 13.37 -13.17
CA THR A 364 49.54 13.20 -11.75
C THR A 364 49.64 14.54 -11.00
N ALA A 365 48.86 14.78 -9.97
CA ALA A 365 49.25 15.58 -8.82
C ALA A 365 48.50 15.19 -7.54
N SER A 366 49.27 14.78 -6.61
CA SER A 366 49.09 14.51 -5.16
C SER A 366 48.46 15.67 -4.39
N GLY A 367 47.50 15.39 -3.50
CA GLY A 367 47.01 16.35 -2.52
C GLY A 367 46.12 15.74 -1.43
N LYS A 368 46.73 15.43 -0.30
CA LYS A 368 46.19 14.90 0.94
C LYS A 368 44.91 15.60 1.41
N ASN A 369 43.87 14.84 1.77
CA ASN A 369 42.99 15.12 2.93
C ASN A 369 42.27 13.84 3.39
N LYS A 370 42.98 13.02 4.14
CA LYS A 370 42.41 12.00 5.03
C LYS A 370 42.25 12.62 6.40
N LYS A 371 41.00 12.92 6.83
CA LYS A 371 40.55 12.98 8.25
C LYS A 371 39.15 13.52 8.29
N LYS A 372 38.14 12.63 8.38
CA LYS A 372 36.82 12.84 9.02
C LYS A 372 35.81 11.71 8.77
N ILE A 373 36.23 10.47 8.53
CA ILE A 373 35.29 9.31 8.39
C ILE A 373 35.38 8.35 9.59
N GLY A 374 36.28 8.57 10.54
CA GLY A 374 36.52 7.66 11.69
C GLY A 374 35.60 7.85 12.93
N LEU A 375 34.73 8.88 12.97
CA LEU A 375 34.00 9.19 14.21
C LEU A 375 32.56 8.66 14.27
N ILE A 376 31.97 8.26 13.17
CA ILE A 376 30.57 7.77 13.15
C ILE A 376 30.48 6.24 13.32
N ALA A 377 31.51 5.50 12.94
CA ALA A 377 31.56 4.04 13.13
C ALA A 377 31.81 3.60 14.59
N GLY A 378 32.40 4.47 15.43
CA GLY A 378 32.68 4.16 16.83
C GLY A 378 31.48 4.20 17.76
N ILE A 379 30.47 5.01 17.46
CA ILE A 379 29.28 5.19 18.32
C ILE A 379 28.28 4.03 18.16
N ALA A 380 28.17 3.47 16.98
CA ALA A 380 27.26 2.35 16.73
C ALA A 380 27.72 1.05 17.42
N ALA A 381 29.04 0.81 17.51
CA ALA A 381 29.59 -0.38 18.17
C ALA A 381 29.42 -0.32 19.69
N ALA A 382 29.49 0.87 20.30
CA ALA A 382 29.34 1.05 21.74
C ALA A 382 27.90 0.83 22.23
N VAL A 383 26.90 1.19 21.43
CA VAL A 383 25.48 1.00 21.77
C VAL A 383 25.09 -0.47 21.72
N VAL A 384 25.57 -1.23 20.75
CA VAL A 384 25.32 -2.68 20.65
C VAL A 384 25.94 -3.45 21.81
N ALA A 385 27.16 -3.09 22.24
CA ALA A 385 27.83 -3.72 23.39
C ALA A 385 27.08 -3.46 24.72
N LEU A 386 26.50 -2.26 24.90
CA LEU A 386 25.69 -1.94 26.08
C LEU A 386 24.36 -2.72 26.14
N ILE A 387 23.71 -2.95 25.02
CA ILE A 387 22.45 -3.71 24.97
C ILE A 387 22.69 -5.20 25.25
N VAL A 388 23.75 -5.78 24.71
CA VAL A 388 24.14 -7.19 24.99
C VAL A 388 24.54 -7.38 26.45
N GLY A 389 25.26 -6.42 27.05
CA GLY A 389 25.63 -6.44 28.48
C GLY A 389 24.40 -6.38 29.40
N LEU A 390 23.39 -5.60 29.06
CA LEU A 390 22.14 -5.46 29.87
C LEU A 390 21.28 -6.73 29.84
N VAL A 391 21.27 -7.44 28.73
CA VAL A 391 20.52 -8.71 28.58
C VAL A 391 21.17 -9.84 29.38
N LEU A 392 22.51 -9.84 29.51
CA LEU A 392 23.24 -10.85 30.29
C LEU A 392 23.14 -10.63 31.81
N ILE A 393 22.95 -9.39 32.26
CA ILE A 393 22.80 -9.05 33.68
C ILE A 393 21.40 -9.34 34.23
N LEU A 394 20.38 -9.27 33.40
CA LEU A 394 18.98 -9.51 33.78
C LEU A 394 18.53 -10.98 33.63
N GLY A 395 19.34 -11.87 33.02
CA GLY A 395 19.05 -13.29 32.81
C GLY A 395 19.63 -14.28 33.82
N GLY A 396 20.32 -13.85 34.88
CA GLY A 396 20.97 -14.71 35.84
C GLY A 396 20.30 -14.74 37.22
N GLY A 397 19.44 -15.72 37.45
CA GLY A 397 18.98 -15.93 38.86
C GLY A 397 17.79 -16.91 38.98
N LYS A 398 18.01 -18.18 39.08
CA LYS A 398 17.96 -19.09 40.24
C LYS A 398 17.76 -20.54 39.85
N LYS A 399 18.82 -21.35 40.11
CA LYS A 399 18.71 -22.78 40.36
C LYS A 399 18.12 -23.02 41.74
N LYS A 400 17.25 -24.02 41.87
CA LYS A 400 17.11 -24.84 43.07
C LYS A 400 16.82 -26.27 42.63
N ASP A 401 17.74 -27.11 43.07
CA ASP A 401 17.70 -28.56 43.04
C ASP A 401 16.54 -29.10 43.91
N ASN A 402 15.95 -30.22 43.51
CA ASN A 402 15.81 -31.36 44.44
C ASN A 402 15.42 -32.64 43.69
N ASP A 403 16.08 -33.67 44.12
CA ASP A 403 16.15 -35.06 43.75
C ASP A 403 14.83 -35.85 43.84
N ALA A 404 14.89 -36.96 43.15
CA ALA A 404 14.62 -38.35 43.53
C ALA A 404 13.42 -39.05 42.90
N THR A 405 13.79 -40.00 42.08
CA THR A 405 13.47 -41.45 42.14
C THR A 405 12.19 -41.96 41.47
N THR A 406 12.44 -42.68 40.35
CA THR A 406 12.07 -44.06 40.02
C THR A 406 10.59 -44.47 39.96
N THR A 407 10.04 -44.93 38.86
CA THR A 407 9.71 -46.33 38.54
C THR A 407 8.63 -46.44 37.45
N GLU A 408 8.98 -47.15 36.40
CA GLU A 408 8.21 -48.06 35.53
C GLU A 408 6.73 -47.90 35.18
N GLN A 409 6.51 -48.09 33.89
CA GLN A 409 5.32 -48.45 33.09
C GLN A 409 4.45 -49.58 33.69
N PRO A 410 3.27 -50.01 33.11
CA PRO A 410 2.81 -49.83 31.72
C PRO A 410 1.31 -49.49 31.52
N ALA A 411 0.98 -49.31 30.24
CA ALA A 411 -0.30 -49.30 29.52
C ALA A 411 -1.56 -49.87 30.20
N GLU A 412 -2.68 -49.15 29.99
CA GLU A 412 -3.94 -49.76 29.55
C GLU A 412 -4.95 -48.71 29.01
N THR A 413 -5.53 -49.11 27.93
CA THR A 413 -6.70 -48.74 27.17
C THR A 413 -7.87 -48.20 27.99
N ARG A 414 -8.47 -47.05 27.55
CA ARG A 414 -9.92 -46.83 27.66
C ARG A 414 -10.46 -45.88 26.60
N THR A 415 -10.93 -46.50 25.53
CA THR A 415 -12.06 -46.04 24.72
C THR A 415 -13.28 -45.81 25.62
N THR A 416 -13.95 -44.70 25.50
CA THR A 416 -15.39 -44.42 25.60
C THR A 416 -15.68 -43.03 26.17
N ARG A 417 -16.12 -42.12 25.31
CA ARG A 417 -17.18 -41.13 25.53
C ARG A 417 -17.17 -40.00 24.48
N LEU A 418 -17.75 -40.34 23.35
CA LEU A 418 -18.20 -39.36 22.37
C LEU A 418 -19.58 -39.82 21.86
N SER A 419 -20.59 -39.62 22.68
CA SER A 419 -21.99 -39.67 22.26
C SER A 419 -22.86 -38.97 23.27
N GLN A 420 -23.09 -37.69 23.05
CA GLN A 420 -24.27 -36.95 23.51
C GLN A 420 -24.04 -35.43 23.31
N GLN A 421 -24.28 -34.97 22.08
CA GLN A 421 -24.70 -33.59 21.81
C GLN A 421 -25.08 -33.42 20.32
N LYS A 422 -26.16 -34.09 19.93
CA LYS A 422 -26.85 -33.82 18.67
C LYS A 422 -28.36 -34.01 18.86
N GLN A 423 -29.02 -33.10 19.56
CA GLN A 423 -30.46 -32.86 19.43
C GLN A 423 -30.78 -31.49 20.04
N PRO A 424 -30.91 -30.41 19.23
CA PRO A 424 -32.18 -29.68 19.20
C PRO A 424 -32.62 -29.16 17.82
N VAL A 425 -31.93 -29.48 16.72
CA VAL A 425 -32.27 -28.88 15.42
C VAL A 425 -33.48 -29.54 14.74
N ARG A 426 -33.85 -30.78 15.12
CA ARG A 426 -35.00 -31.47 14.52
C ARG A 426 -36.38 -31.02 15.05
N GLN A 427 -36.48 -30.46 16.24
CA GLN A 427 -37.76 -29.98 16.76
C GLN A 427 -38.21 -28.64 16.18
N MET A 428 -37.32 -27.74 15.87
CA MET A 428 -37.66 -26.43 15.24
C MET A 428 -38.17 -26.55 13.80
N ARG A 429 -37.76 -27.56 13.06
CA ARG A 429 -38.24 -27.79 11.69
C ARG A 429 -39.66 -28.34 11.64
N ARG A 430 -40.10 -29.13 12.62
CA ARG A 430 -41.48 -29.66 12.68
C ARG A 430 -42.52 -28.60 13.05
N GLN A 431 -42.19 -27.66 13.90
CA GLN A 431 -43.11 -26.56 14.27
C GLN A 431 -43.29 -25.53 13.16
N ARG A 432 -42.31 -25.29 12.31
CA ARG A 432 -42.43 -24.38 11.15
C ARG A 432 -43.31 -24.93 10.03
N THR A 433 -43.34 -26.23 9.87
CA THR A 433 -44.17 -26.89 8.82
C THR A 433 -45.64 -26.98 9.23
N GLN A 434 -45.97 -27.15 10.53
CA GLN A 434 -47.33 -27.11 11.03
C GLN A 434 -47.96 -25.71 11.01
N ARG A 435 -47.16 -24.64 11.24
CA ARG A 435 -47.66 -23.25 11.11
C ARG A 435 -47.96 -22.84 9.67
N LYS A 436 -47.24 -23.39 8.69
CA LYS A 436 -47.54 -23.16 7.24
C LYS A 436 -48.78 -23.89 6.75
N ARG A 437 -49.16 -25.05 7.35
CA ARG A 437 -50.39 -25.79 6.96
C ARG A 437 -51.64 -25.14 7.55
N ARG A 438 -51.58 -24.51 8.77
CA ARG A 438 -52.72 -23.79 9.32
C ARG A 438 -53.04 -22.43 8.69
N ARG A 439 -52.08 -21.82 7.96
CA ARG A 439 -52.34 -20.57 7.20
C ARG A 439 -52.82 -20.79 5.76
N ARG A 440 -53.00 -22.03 5.30
CA ARG A 440 -53.60 -22.36 4.00
C ARG A 440 -55.00 -22.92 4.11
N GLN A 441 -55.57 -22.97 5.31
CA GLN A 441 -56.95 -23.45 5.55
C GLN A 441 -57.85 -22.37 6.24
N MET A 442 -57.40 -21.11 6.20
CA MET A 442 -58.26 -19.94 6.47
C MET A 442 -58.27 -19.09 5.16
#